data_8ebe39cc159be9f54e380291538fd3f5
#
_entry.id   8ebe39cc159be9f54e380291538fd3f5
#
_cell.length_a   1.000
_cell.length_b   1.000
_cell.length_c   1.000
_cell.angle_alpha   90.00
_cell.angle_beta   90.00
_cell.angle_gamma   90.00
#
_symmetry.space_group_name_H-M   'P 1'
#
loop_
_entity.id
_entity.type
_entity.pdbx_description
1 polymer ?
#
loop_
_entity_poly.entity_id
_entity_poly.type
_entity_poly.pdbx_seq_one_letter_code
_entity_poly.pdbx_strand_id
1 'polypeptide(L)'
;MSARRLAQAQPESFTFSKESEKLVTFWMNKYPDGKKASAVIPMLWIAQKQEGWVSEPAIQLIANRLGMPRIRVYEVATFYTQFNLAPVGEHFIQVCGTTPCWLRGAGDIKKICESKIGPKGRVSNNGKLSWNEVECLGACANAPMVQISNVDGDFYYEDLTEENFGALVDKLNNGETVAPGPQSARRASEPAGELTSLTDDALYDGSRAKAISLPNAANAPAKKPKGTKPAPSVTKTPAKSKAKPKPISQAAAAGAEKEPKLLKKAKGKADDLKTLSGVGPKLEALLNSMGVFHFAQIADWGAEEIAWVDARLKFKGRIEREGWVEQAKILVEGK
;
A
#
# COMPACT_ATOMS: atom_id res chain seq x y z
N MET A 1 -14.03 -8.13 7.56
CA MET A 1 -13.61 -7.08 6.59
C MET A 1 -13.73 -7.65 5.20
N SER A 2 -14.45 -6.99 4.28
CA SER A 2 -14.48 -7.43 2.88
C SER A 2 -13.13 -7.11 2.23
N ALA A 3 -12.63 -8.01 1.37
CA ALA A 3 -11.39 -7.77 0.63
C ALA A 3 -11.54 -6.52 -0.26
N ARG A 4 -10.55 -5.63 -0.24
CA ARG A 4 -10.48 -4.46 -1.12
C ARG A 4 -10.30 -4.93 -2.56
N ARG A 5 -11.09 -4.38 -3.48
CA ARG A 5 -11.11 -4.78 -4.89
C ARG A 5 -10.99 -3.55 -5.79
N LEU A 6 -10.40 -3.74 -6.96
CA LEU A 6 -10.42 -2.72 -8.02
C LEU A 6 -11.85 -2.45 -8.49
N ALA A 7 -12.09 -1.24 -8.96
CA ALA A 7 -13.32 -0.88 -9.66
C ALA A 7 -13.60 -1.84 -10.81
N GLN A 8 -14.86 -2.12 -11.11
CA GLN A 8 -15.23 -2.99 -12.23
C GLN A 8 -14.94 -2.33 -13.59
N ALA A 9 -15.20 -1.03 -13.70
CA ALA A 9 -14.84 -0.26 -14.87
C ALA A 9 -13.35 0.11 -14.78
N GLN A 10 -12.59 -0.27 -15.82
CA GLN A 10 -11.17 0.00 -15.91
C GLN A 10 -10.89 0.78 -17.21
N PRO A 11 -9.89 1.68 -17.22
CA PRO A 11 -9.43 2.29 -18.46
C PRO A 11 -8.78 1.23 -19.37
N GLU A 12 -8.80 1.48 -20.68
CA GLU A 12 -8.19 0.56 -21.65
C GLU A 12 -6.67 0.45 -21.50
N SER A 13 -6.02 1.53 -21.12
CA SER A 13 -4.56 1.61 -20.96
C SER A 13 -4.16 2.64 -19.91
N PHE A 14 -2.92 2.56 -19.46
CA PHE A 14 -2.27 3.55 -18.60
C PHE A 14 -0.84 3.78 -19.08
N THR A 15 -0.41 5.03 -19.08
CA THR A 15 1.00 5.42 -19.32
C THR A 15 1.36 6.55 -18.37
N PHE A 16 2.59 6.53 -17.86
CA PHE A 16 3.07 7.67 -17.07
C PHE A 16 3.26 8.91 -17.94
N SER A 17 2.88 10.07 -17.44
CA SER A 17 3.20 11.34 -18.06
C SER A 17 4.72 11.57 -18.09
N LYS A 18 5.20 12.54 -18.89
CA LYS A 18 6.63 12.89 -18.92
C LYS A 18 7.17 13.31 -17.56
N GLU A 19 6.35 13.99 -16.76
CA GLU A 19 6.67 14.42 -15.41
C GLU A 19 6.73 13.21 -14.48
N SER A 20 5.72 12.34 -14.53
CA SER A 20 5.66 11.08 -13.76
C SER A 20 6.83 10.15 -14.10
N GLU A 21 7.24 10.04 -15.37
CA GLU A 21 8.40 9.24 -15.80
C GLU A 21 9.72 9.70 -15.16
N LYS A 22 9.92 11.00 -14.97
CA LYS A 22 11.09 11.53 -14.25
C LYS A 22 11.11 11.05 -12.81
N LEU A 23 9.94 11.07 -12.15
CA LEU A 23 9.80 10.60 -10.77
C LEU A 23 9.97 9.08 -10.67
N VAL A 24 9.39 8.32 -11.60
CA VAL A 24 9.59 6.87 -11.67
C VAL A 24 11.07 6.53 -11.78
N THR A 25 11.77 7.18 -12.71
CA THR A 25 13.22 7.01 -12.90
C THR A 25 14.02 7.37 -11.64
N PHE A 26 13.68 8.50 -11.01
CA PHE A 26 14.31 8.94 -9.76
C PHE A 26 14.14 7.89 -8.65
N TRP A 27 12.93 7.37 -8.45
CA TRP A 27 12.69 6.37 -7.42
C TRP A 27 13.35 5.03 -7.72
N MET A 28 13.31 4.57 -8.96
CA MET A 28 13.98 3.32 -9.36
C MET A 28 15.51 3.39 -9.14
N ASN A 29 16.11 4.56 -9.38
CA ASN A 29 17.56 4.75 -9.21
C ASN A 29 18.00 4.85 -7.73
N LYS A 30 17.07 4.98 -6.78
CA LYS A 30 17.39 4.91 -5.34
C LYS A 30 17.75 3.51 -4.85
N TYR A 31 17.36 2.49 -5.61
CA TYR A 31 17.56 1.10 -5.21
C TYR A 31 18.68 0.47 -6.03
N PRO A 32 19.53 -0.37 -5.39
CA PRO A 32 20.58 -1.10 -6.07
C PRO A 32 20.04 -1.99 -7.19
N ASP A 33 20.92 -2.39 -8.12
CA ASP A 33 20.56 -3.35 -9.16
C ASP A 33 20.08 -4.67 -8.53
N GLY A 34 19.05 -5.25 -9.13
CA GLY A 34 18.34 -6.43 -8.60
C GLY A 34 17.39 -6.15 -7.42
N LYS A 35 17.30 -4.90 -6.90
CA LYS A 35 16.38 -4.52 -5.81
C LYS A 35 15.34 -3.47 -6.22
N LYS A 36 15.20 -3.20 -7.51
CA LYS A 36 14.27 -2.19 -8.05
C LYS A 36 12.79 -2.49 -7.75
N ALA A 37 12.44 -3.73 -7.43
CA ALA A 37 11.11 -4.11 -6.94
C ALA A 37 10.64 -3.27 -5.74
N SER A 38 11.57 -2.76 -4.92
CA SER A 38 11.25 -1.88 -3.79
C SER A 38 10.65 -0.53 -4.22
N ALA A 39 10.74 -0.14 -5.49
CA ALA A 39 10.11 1.05 -6.03
C ALA A 39 8.59 0.88 -6.28
N VAL A 40 7.99 -0.26 -5.96
CA VAL A 40 6.56 -0.53 -6.21
C VAL A 40 5.64 0.48 -5.52
N ILE A 41 5.89 0.80 -4.24
CA ILE A 41 5.08 1.75 -3.48
C ILE A 41 5.14 3.17 -4.08
N PRO A 42 6.33 3.78 -4.29
CA PRO A 42 6.38 5.09 -4.92
C PRO A 42 5.81 5.11 -6.35
N MET A 43 5.96 4.04 -7.14
CA MET A 43 5.36 4.00 -8.48
C MET A 43 3.84 3.93 -8.44
N LEU A 44 3.24 3.16 -7.52
CA LEU A 44 1.80 3.17 -7.28
C LEU A 44 1.31 4.55 -6.83
N TRP A 45 2.09 5.22 -5.98
CA TRP A 45 1.78 6.58 -5.53
C TRP A 45 1.81 7.59 -6.69
N ILE A 46 2.81 7.52 -7.56
CA ILE A 46 2.91 8.36 -8.76
C ILE A 46 1.72 8.13 -9.69
N ALA A 47 1.34 6.87 -9.91
CA ALA A 47 0.17 6.52 -10.72
C ALA A 47 -1.12 7.11 -10.12
N GLN A 48 -1.30 6.96 -8.81
CA GLN A 48 -2.45 7.54 -8.10
C GLN A 48 -2.47 9.07 -8.18
N LYS A 49 -1.33 9.74 -8.03
CA LYS A 49 -1.26 11.21 -8.17
C LYS A 49 -1.60 11.68 -9.58
N GLN A 50 -1.30 10.89 -10.58
CA GLN A 50 -1.63 11.21 -11.97
C GLN A 50 -3.12 11.03 -12.29
N GLU A 51 -3.75 9.94 -11.82
CA GLU A 51 -5.10 9.53 -12.22
C GLU A 51 -6.14 9.65 -11.08
N GLY A 52 -5.71 9.99 -9.86
CA GLY A 52 -6.54 9.99 -8.66
C GLY A 52 -6.73 8.62 -8.01
N TRP A 53 -6.46 7.54 -8.75
CA TRP A 53 -6.59 6.15 -8.28
C TRP A 53 -5.63 5.22 -9.02
N VAL A 54 -5.51 3.98 -8.54
CA VAL A 54 -4.65 2.94 -9.13
C VAL A 54 -5.51 1.99 -9.93
N SER A 55 -5.40 2.05 -11.26
CA SER A 55 -6.12 1.19 -12.20
C SER A 55 -5.37 -0.14 -12.45
N GLU A 56 -6.07 -1.15 -13.00
CA GLU A 56 -5.45 -2.42 -13.37
C GLU A 56 -4.36 -2.27 -14.44
N PRO A 57 -4.53 -1.45 -15.51
CA PRO A 57 -3.45 -1.17 -16.46
C PRO A 57 -2.23 -0.51 -15.81
N ALA A 58 -2.43 0.36 -14.80
CA ALA A 58 -1.31 0.95 -14.06
C ALA A 58 -0.54 -0.13 -13.27
N ILE A 59 -1.24 -1.04 -12.60
CA ILE A 59 -0.63 -2.18 -11.90
C ILE A 59 0.17 -3.05 -12.88
N GLN A 60 -0.37 -3.34 -14.06
CA GLN A 60 0.30 -4.14 -15.08
C GLN A 60 1.56 -3.44 -15.61
N LEU A 61 1.49 -2.13 -15.89
CA LEU A 61 2.65 -1.35 -16.34
C LEU A 61 3.77 -1.35 -15.28
N ILE A 62 3.40 -1.13 -14.02
CA ILE A 62 4.36 -1.13 -12.90
C ILE A 62 5.01 -2.50 -12.74
N ALA A 63 4.22 -3.58 -12.82
CA ALA A 63 4.71 -4.95 -12.76
C ALA A 63 5.76 -5.23 -13.85
N ASN A 64 5.44 -4.86 -15.08
CA ASN A 64 6.36 -5.02 -16.22
C ASN A 64 7.66 -4.23 -16.03
N ARG A 65 7.57 -2.98 -15.54
CA ARG A 65 8.73 -2.10 -15.29
C ARG A 65 9.66 -2.63 -14.23
N LEU A 66 9.11 -3.25 -13.19
CA LEU A 66 9.88 -3.76 -12.05
C LEU A 66 10.27 -5.23 -12.20
N GLY A 67 9.86 -5.90 -13.28
CA GLY A 67 10.08 -7.33 -13.47
C GLY A 67 9.37 -8.18 -12.40
N MET A 68 8.23 -7.71 -11.88
CA MET A 68 7.44 -8.38 -10.85
C MET A 68 6.21 -9.06 -11.45
N PRO A 69 5.75 -10.18 -10.90
CA PRO A 69 4.42 -10.70 -11.22
C PRO A 69 3.35 -9.67 -10.90
N ARG A 70 2.36 -9.48 -11.80
CA ARG A 70 1.24 -8.53 -11.60
C ARG A 70 0.55 -8.71 -10.24
N ILE A 71 0.37 -9.95 -9.81
CA ILE A 71 -0.29 -10.26 -8.53
C ILE A 71 0.46 -9.63 -7.34
N ARG A 72 1.79 -9.53 -7.39
CA ARG A 72 2.59 -8.93 -6.31
C ARG A 72 2.38 -7.42 -6.22
N VAL A 73 2.26 -6.75 -7.35
CA VAL A 73 1.92 -5.32 -7.36
C VAL A 73 0.49 -5.11 -6.90
N TYR A 74 -0.44 -5.98 -7.31
CA TYR A 74 -1.83 -5.97 -6.84
C TYR A 74 -1.94 -6.19 -5.32
N GLU A 75 -1.16 -7.12 -4.76
CA GLU A 75 -1.09 -7.33 -3.30
C GLU A 75 -0.70 -6.03 -2.57
N VAL A 76 0.32 -5.33 -3.05
CA VAL A 76 0.76 -4.07 -2.45
C VAL A 76 -0.34 -3.01 -2.54
N ALA A 77 -0.98 -2.86 -3.71
CA ALA A 77 -2.04 -1.88 -3.91
C ALA A 77 -3.27 -2.15 -3.03
N THR A 78 -3.61 -3.44 -2.79
CA THR A 78 -4.74 -3.80 -1.94
C THR A 78 -4.41 -3.81 -0.46
N PHE A 79 -3.16 -4.08 -0.09
CA PHE A 79 -2.70 -4.09 1.29
C PHE A 79 -2.69 -2.68 1.90
N TYR A 80 -2.09 -1.72 1.22
CA TYR A 80 -1.98 -0.35 1.72
C TYR A 80 -3.25 0.45 1.44
N THR A 81 -3.95 0.87 2.50
CA THR A 81 -5.21 1.61 2.41
C THR A 81 -5.08 3.00 1.80
N GLN A 82 -3.87 3.53 1.72
CA GLN A 82 -3.57 4.80 1.05
C GLN A 82 -3.82 4.77 -0.47
N PHE A 83 -3.86 3.58 -1.09
CA PHE A 83 -4.14 3.48 -2.51
C PHE A 83 -5.64 3.40 -2.77
N ASN A 84 -6.14 4.31 -3.59
CA ASN A 84 -7.51 4.30 -4.09
C ASN A 84 -7.62 3.25 -5.20
N LEU A 85 -8.53 2.28 -5.05
CA LEU A 85 -8.74 1.19 -6.02
C LEU A 85 -9.94 1.46 -6.94
N ALA A 86 -10.54 2.65 -6.82
CA ALA A 86 -11.64 3.14 -7.62
C ALA A 86 -11.47 4.65 -7.83
N PRO A 87 -12.07 5.23 -8.88
CA PRO A 87 -12.07 6.66 -9.09
C PRO A 87 -12.56 7.43 -7.86
N VAL A 88 -11.96 8.59 -7.61
CA VAL A 88 -12.34 9.53 -6.55
C VAL A 88 -12.80 10.85 -7.16
N GLY A 89 -13.48 11.69 -6.38
CA GLY A 89 -13.88 13.04 -6.80
C GLY A 89 -12.69 13.99 -6.96
N GLU A 90 -12.93 15.18 -7.52
CA GLU A 90 -11.92 16.24 -7.63
C GLU A 90 -11.29 16.58 -6.26
N HIS A 91 -12.10 16.51 -5.20
CA HIS A 91 -11.67 16.60 -3.81
C HIS A 91 -11.99 15.28 -3.10
N PHE A 92 -10.96 14.57 -2.68
CA PHE A 92 -11.09 13.34 -1.91
C PHE A 92 -10.89 13.62 -0.42
N ILE A 93 -11.96 13.52 0.35
CA ILE A 93 -11.99 13.80 1.78
C ILE A 93 -11.73 12.53 2.56
N GLN A 94 -10.68 12.51 3.36
CA GLN A 94 -10.29 11.39 4.22
C GLN A 94 -10.52 11.79 5.68
N VAL A 95 -11.57 11.23 6.29
CA VAL A 95 -11.97 11.53 7.67
C VAL A 95 -11.20 10.64 8.64
N CYS A 96 -10.46 11.24 9.55
CA CYS A 96 -9.79 10.51 10.62
C CYS A 96 -10.82 9.93 11.58
N GLY A 97 -10.86 8.59 11.71
CA GLY A 97 -11.83 7.87 12.53
C GLY A 97 -11.30 7.34 13.86
N THR A 98 -10.02 7.62 14.23
CA THR A 98 -9.39 7.05 15.43
C THR A 98 -9.74 7.82 16.71
N THR A 99 -9.37 7.25 17.84
CA THR A 99 -9.88 7.63 19.18
C THR A 99 -9.91 9.13 19.47
N PRO A 100 -8.84 9.93 19.27
CA PRO A 100 -8.92 11.37 19.58
C PRO A 100 -9.96 12.10 18.72
N CYS A 101 -10.00 11.82 17.41
CA CYS A 101 -10.97 12.43 16.50
C CYS A 101 -12.39 11.96 16.81
N TRP A 102 -12.56 10.67 17.12
CA TRP A 102 -13.86 10.11 17.50
C TRP A 102 -14.41 10.77 18.76
N LEU A 103 -13.59 10.90 19.81
CA LEU A 103 -13.96 11.57 21.06
C LEU A 103 -14.29 13.05 20.87
N ARG A 104 -13.70 13.69 19.86
CA ARG A 104 -13.87 15.10 19.55
C ARG A 104 -14.97 15.38 18.50
N GLY A 105 -15.74 14.37 18.08
CA GLY A 105 -16.88 14.54 17.19
C GLY A 105 -16.70 14.14 15.73
N ALA A 106 -15.70 13.29 15.39
CA ALA A 106 -15.57 12.78 14.01
C ALA A 106 -16.82 12.02 13.51
N GLY A 107 -17.68 11.55 14.43
CA GLY A 107 -18.97 10.97 14.10
C GLY A 107 -19.89 11.95 13.38
N ASP A 108 -19.91 13.20 13.80
CA ASP A 108 -20.74 14.25 13.20
C ASP A 108 -20.14 14.71 11.86
N ILE A 109 -18.81 14.79 11.76
CA ILE A 109 -18.12 15.01 10.49
C ILE A 109 -18.51 13.95 9.45
N LYS A 110 -18.56 12.67 9.84
CA LYS A 110 -19.00 11.58 8.94
C LYS A 110 -20.45 11.72 8.51
N LYS A 111 -21.36 12.12 9.40
CA LYS A 111 -22.77 12.38 9.06
C LYS A 111 -22.92 13.49 8.01
N ILE A 112 -22.10 14.54 8.11
CA ILE A 112 -22.07 15.62 7.10
C ILE A 112 -21.59 15.07 5.76
N CYS A 113 -20.54 14.24 5.73
CA CYS A 113 -20.10 13.59 4.51
C CYS A 113 -21.22 12.74 3.90
N GLU A 114 -21.90 11.92 4.70
CA GLU A 114 -23.03 11.09 4.23
C GLU A 114 -24.18 11.92 3.65
N SER A 115 -24.54 13.02 4.30
CA SER A 115 -25.69 13.86 3.89
C SER A 115 -25.38 14.76 2.70
N LYS A 116 -24.17 15.36 2.63
CA LYS A 116 -23.83 16.35 1.60
C LYS A 116 -23.09 15.75 0.40
N ILE A 117 -22.37 14.64 0.57
CA ILE A 117 -21.58 14.01 -0.49
C ILE A 117 -22.23 12.72 -0.95
N GLY A 118 -22.70 11.91 -0.01
CA GLY A 118 -23.30 10.60 -0.26
C GLY A 118 -22.56 9.45 0.43
N PRO A 119 -22.83 8.19 0.02
CA PRO A 119 -22.28 7.02 0.67
C PRO A 119 -20.75 6.99 0.62
N LYS A 120 -20.12 6.51 1.71
CA LYS A 120 -18.67 6.30 1.82
C LYS A 120 -18.11 5.53 0.63
N GLY A 121 -16.99 6.00 0.07
CA GLY A 121 -16.30 5.37 -1.06
C GLY A 121 -16.99 5.57 -2.41
N ARG A 122 -17.95 6.49 -2.50
CA ARG A 122 -18.62 6.85 -3.75
C ARG A 122 -18.29 8.30 -4.12
N VAL A 123 -18.25 8.55 -5.42
CA VAL A 123 -18.12 9.90 -5.95
C VAL A 123 -19.51 10.54 -5.99
N SER A 124 -19.61 11.81 -5.61
CA SER A 124 -20.85 12.60 -5.68
C SER A 124 -21.35 12.69 -7.13
N ASN A 125 -22.64 12.92 -7.30
CA ASN A 125 -23.29 12.93 -8.63
C ASN A 125 -22.69 13.95 -9.61
N ASN A 126 -22.11 15.04 -9.09
CA ASN A 126 -21.44 16.06 -9.89
C ASN A 126 -19.94 15.80 -10.12
N GLY A 127 -19.41 14.69 -9.63
CA GLY A 127 -18.00 14.32 -9.79
C GLY A 127 -17.02 15.05 -8.90
N LYS A 128 -17.46 16.05 -8.12
CA LYS A 128 -16.55 16.93 -7.38
C LYS A 128 -16.02 16.33 -6.11
N LEU A 129 -16.84 15.64 -5.33
CA LEU A 129 -16.52 15.19 -3.99
C LEU A 129 -16.57 13.68 -3.86
N SER A 130 -15.72 13.14 -3.04
CA SER A 130 -15.79 11.78 -2.53
C SER A 130 -15.17 11.72 -1.15
N TRP A 131 -15.53 10.72 -0.34
CA TRP A 131 -14.97 10.61 1.00
C TRP A 131 -14.77 9.18 1.45
N ASN A 132 -13.82 9.01 2.37
CA ASN A 132 -13.58 7.75 3.07
C ASN A 132 -13.21 8.02 4.53
N GLU A 133 -13.43 7.03 5.37
CA GLU A 133 -12.88 7.00 6.72
C GLU A 133 -11.50 6.34 6.65
N VAL A 134 -10.52 6.93 7.32
CA VAL A 134 -9.14 6.46 7.37
C VAL A 134 -8.66 6.35 8.81
N GLU A 135 -7.52 5.68 8.98
CA GLU A 135 -6.82 5.59 10.25
C GLU A 135 -6.21 6.95 10.64
N CYS A 136 -5.51 6.98 11.79
CA CYS A 136 -4.95 8.21 12.34
C CYS A 136 -4.05 8.95 11.34
N LEU A 137 -4.37 10.22 11.10
CA LEU A 137 -3.60 11.12 10.25
C LEU A 137 -2.54 11.92 11.00
N GLY A 138 -2.42 11.74 12.32
CA GLY A 138 -1.34 12.30 13.14
C GLY A 138 -1.58 13.69 13.72
N ALA A 139 -2.65 14.40 13.36
CA ALA A 139 -2.96 15.75 13.87
C ALA A 139 -3.90 15.73 15.09
N CYS A 140 -3.67 14.84 16.04
CA CYS A 140 -4.54 14.61 17.20
C CYS A 140 -4.71 15.82 18.10
N ALA A 141 -3.73 16.74 18.15
CA ALA A 141 -3.81 17.97 18.92
C ALA A 141 -4.93 18.90 18.41
N ASN A 142 -5.29 18.79 17.14
CA ASN A 142 -6.29 19.58 16.45
C ASN A 142 -7.49 18.74 16.00
N ALA A 143 -7.80 17.69 16.75
CA ALA A 143 -8.96 16.84 16.47
C ALA A 143 -10.29 17.58 16.70
N PRO A 144 -11.34 17.28 15.88
CA PRO A 144 -11.36 16.37 14.74
C PRO A 144 -10.74 16.99 13.49
N MET A 145 -10.28 16.13 12.56
CA MET A 145 -9.63 16.59 11.37
C MET A 145 -9.89 15.69 10.16
N VAL A 146 -9.72 16.25 8.98
CA VAL A 146 -9.74 15.54 7.71
C VAL A 146 -8.51 15.89 6.88
N GLN A 147 -8.09 14.99 5.99
CA GLN A 147 -7.22 15.30 4.88
C GLN A 147 -8.06 15.43 3.62
N ILE A 148 -7.81 16.45 2.81
CA ILE A 148 -8.42 16.63 1.51
C ILE A 148 -7.33 16.57 0.45
N SER A 149 -7.45 15.61 -0.45
CA SER A 149 -6.55 15.43 -1.59
C SER A 149 -7.23 15.96 -2.85
N ASN A 150 -6.49 16.76 -3.62
CA ASN A 150 -6.93 17.28 -4.91
C ASN A 150 -5.71 17.45 -5.84
N VAL A 151 -5.88 18.14 -6.97
CA VAL A 151 -4.81 18.39 -7.94
C VAL A 151 -3.67 19.26 -7.39
N ASP A 152 -3.95 20.09 -6.38
CA ASP A 152 -2.98 21.00 -5.76
C ASP A 152 -2.13 20.30 -4.68
N GLY A 153 -2.62 19.19 -4.14
CA GLY A 153 -1.91 18.43 -3.12
C GLY A 153 -2.81 17.72 -2.12
N ASP A 154 -2.20 17.36 -0.99
CA ASP A 154 -2.86 16.75 0.16
C ASP A 154 -2.76 17.74 1.32
N PHE A 155 -3.90 18.20 1.82
CA PHE A 155 -3.98 19.26 2.83
C PHE A 155 -4.79 18.81 4.03
N TYR A 156 -4.37 19.20 5.23
CA TYR A 156 -5.10 18.98 6.47
C TYR A 156 -6.05 20.14 6.75
N TYR A 157 -7.23 19.80 7.22
CA TYR A 157 -8.23 20.72 7.74
C TYR A 157 -8.58 20.22 9.13
N GLU A 158 -8.35 21.06 10.11
CA GLU A 158 -8.23 20.70 11.51
C GLU A 158 -9.18 21.53 12.37
N ASP A 159 -9.37 21.15 13.67
CA ASP A 159 -10.30 21.82 14.60
C ASP A 159 -11.72 21.93 14.03
N LEU A 160 -12.17 20.85 13.41
CA LEU A 160 -13.46 20.83 12.74
C LEU A 160 -14.62 20.77 13.72
N THR A 161 -15.67 21.47 13.39
CA THR A 161 -16.99 21.37 13.99
C THR A 161 -18.00 21.00 12.94
N GLU A 162 -19.19 20.62 13.33
CA GLU A 162 -20.29 20.36 12.40
C GLU A 162 -20.55 21.56 11.47
N GLU A 163 -20.53 22.77 12.04
CA GLU A 163 -20.81 24.01 11.32
C GLU A 163 -19.70 24.36 10.32
N ASN A 164 -18.41 24.44 10.78
CA ASN A 164 -17.31 24.88 9.92
C ASN A 164 -17.02 23.83 8.84
N PHE A 165 -17.13 22.55 9.13
CA PHE A 165 -16.96 21.50 8.15
C PHE A 165 -18.10 21.46 7.11
N GLY A 166 -19.34 21.67 7.54
CA GLY A 166 -20.48 21.79 6.65
C GLY A 166 -20.31 22.92 5.63
N ALA A 167 -19.86 24.09 6.10
CA ALA A 167 -19.55 25.22 5.23
C ALA A 167 -18.33 24.96 4.31
N LEU A 168 -17.32 24.24 4.81
CA LEU A 168 -16.16 23.84 4.01
C LEU A 168 -16.57 22.93 2.84
N VAL A 169 -17.42 21.92 3.09
CA VAL A 169 -17.92 21.01 2.05
C VAL A 169 -18.73 21.78 0.99
N ASP A 170 -19.57 22.75 1.40
CA ASP A 170 -20.34 23.56 0.47
C ASP A 170 -19.44 24.42 -0.41
N LYS A 171 -18.42 25.05 0.14
CA LYS A 171 -17.42 25.82 -0.63
C LYS A 171 -16.70 24.96 -1.65
N LEU A 172 -16.19 23.80 -1.27
CA LEU A 172 -15.54 22.87 -2.20
C LEU A 172 -16.51 22.44 -3.31
N ASN A 173 -17.75 22.17 -2.96
CA ASN A 173 -18.77 21.80 -3.94
C ASN A 173 -19.08 22.92 -4.94
N ASN A 174 -18.97 24.18 -4.50
CA ASN A 174 -19.11 25.36 -5.35
C ASN A 174 -17.82 25.68 -6.17
N GLY A 175 -16.71 24.96 -5.91
CA GLY A 175 -15.43 25.22 -6.56
C GLY A 175 -14.62 26.35 -5.94
N GLU A 176 -14.96 26.72 -4.70
CA GLU A 176 -14.22 27.71 -3.93
C GLU A 176 -13.01 27.07 -3.24
N THR A 177 -11.96 27.85 -3.05
CA THR A 177 -10.78 27.41 -2.30
C THR A 177 -10.97 27.70 -0.81
N VAL A 178 -10.51 26.76 0.02
CA VAL A 178 -10.48 26.92 1.48
C VAL A 178 -9.05 26.83 1.96
N ALA A 179 -8.62 27.72 2.84
CA ALA A 179 -7.29 27.69 3.42
C ALA A 179 -7.11 26.41 4.28
N PRO A 180 -6.05 25.62 4.07
CA PRO A 180 -5.77 24.46 4.90
C PRO A 180 -5.30 24.86 6.31
N GLY A 181 -5.28 23.88 7.21
CA GLY A 181 -4.90 24.04 8.60
C GLY A 181 -6.10 24.16 9.54
N PRO A 182 -5.89 24.67 10.75
CA PRO A 182 -6.95 24.85 11.74
C PRO A 182 -8.09 25.73 11.20
N GLN A 183 -9.31 25.25 11.32
CA GLN A 183 -10.51 26.02 10.99
C GLN A 183 -11.05 26.80 12.22
N SER A 184 -10.17 27.04 13.16
CA SER A 184 -10.35 27.86 14.37
C SER A 184 -9.40 29.04 14.35
N ALA A 185 -9.37 29.84 15.41
CA ALA A 185 -8.43 30.94 15.57
C ALA A 185 -6.99 30.49 15.92
N ARG A 186 -6.76 29.20 16.14
CA ARG A 186 -5.42 28.68 16.46
C ARG A 186 -4.47 28.74 15.27
N ARG A 187 -3.18 28.96 15.58
CA ARG A 187 -2.08 28.80 14.61
C ARG A 187 -1.49 27.40 14.78
N ALA A 188 -1.53 26.58 13.75
CA ALA A 188 -1.02 25.22 13.77
C ALA A 188 -1.47 24.41 15.01
N SER A 189 -0.59 23.73 15.71
CA SER A 189 -0.89 22.91 16.90
C SER A 189 -0.68 23.64 18.22
N GLU A 190 -0.80 24.94 18.25
CA GLU A 190 -0.71 25.72 19.50
C GLU A 190 -1.83 25.36 20.48
N PRO A 191 -1.68 25.62 21.79
CA PRO A 191 -2.75 25.39 22.76
C PRO A 191 -4.05 26.12 22.40
N ALA A 192 -5.21 25.55 22.72
CA ALA A 192 -6.51 26.17 22.46
C ALA A 192 -6.77 27.44 23.29
N GLY A 193 -5.96 27.67 24.33
CA GLY A 193 -5.94 28.92 25.11
C GLY A 193 -4.81 29.83 24.61
N GLU A 194 -4.48 30.83 25.41
CA GLU A 194 -3.37 31.71 25.12
C GLU A 194 -2.02 31.00 25.27
N LEU A 195 -1.04 31.42 24.46
CA LEU A 195 0.32 30.94 24.57
C LEU A 195 0.94 31.40 25.89
N THR A 196 1.47 30.45 26.66
CA THR A 196 2.20 30.72 27.90
C THR A 196 3.71 30.73 27.72
N SER A 197 4.19 30.31 26.55
CA SER A 197 5.60 30.29 26.13
C SER A 197 5.70 30.54 24.63
N LEU A 198 6.89 30.96 24.15
CA LEU A 198 7.10 31.27 22.74
C LEU A 198 6.08 32.27 22.18
N THR A 199 5.83 33.34 22.95
CA THR A 199 4.81 34.35 22.65
C THR A 199 5.23 35.41 21.68
N ASP A 200 6.51 35.41 21.24
CA ASP A 200 7.04 36.35 20.25
C ASP A 200 6.51 36.02 18.84
N ASP A 201 5.72 36.90 18.27
CA ASP A 201 5.13 36.74 16.93
C ASP A 201 6.18 36.59 15.82
N ALA A 202 7.39 37.10 16.00
CA ALA A 202 8.50 36.89 15.07
C ALA A 202 8.93 35.43 14.95
N LEU A 203 8.50 34.56 15.87
CA LEU A 203 8.72 33.11 15.75
C LEU A 203 7.81 32.45 14.69
N TYR A 204 6.71 33.10 14.33
CA TYR A 204 5.64 32.54 13.50
C TYR A 204 5.47 33.24 12.14
N ASP A 205 6.30 34.27 11.87
CA ASP A 205 6.25 35.05 10.64
C ASP A 205 6.83 34.33 9.40
N GLY A 206 7.33 33.10 9.59
CA GLY A 206 7.94 32.29 8.53
C GLY A 206 9.39 32.65 8.21
N SER A 207 9.95 33.72 8.77
CA SER A 207 11.33 34.20 8.47
C SER A 207 12.41 33.19 8.87
N ARG A 208 12.11 32.34 9.88
CA ARG A 208 13.01 31.28 10.39
C ARG A 208 12.86 29.96 9.69
N ALA A 209 11.79 29.77 8.95
CA ALA A 209 11.54 28.55 8.17
C ALA A 209 12.39 28.59 6.89
N LYS A 210 13.58 28.01 6.91
CA LYS A 210 14.23 27.65 5.65
C LYS A 210 13.35 26.63 4.96
N ALA A 211 12.71 27.03 3.87
CA ALA A 211 12.01 26.11 3.00
C ALA A 211 12.99 25.01 2.59
N ILE A 212 12.78 23.79 3.10
CA ILE A 212 13.46 22.63 2.58
C ILE A 212 12.83 22.42 1.20
N SER A 213 13.54 22.85 0.15
CA SER A 213 13.19 22.52 -1.22
C SER A 213 13.36 21.04 -1.41
N LEU A 214 12.37 20.26 -1.02
CA LEU A 214 12.22 18.91 -1.57
C LEU A 214 12.07 19.10 -3.08
N PRO A 215 12.73 18.29 -3.93
CA PRO A 215 12.49 18.36 -5.36
C PRO A 215 10.99 18.15 -5.59
N ASN A 216 10.34 19.23 -6.02
CA ASN A 216 8.89 19.34 -6.05
C ASN A 216 8.30 18.36 -7.06
N ALA A 217 7.82 17.23 -6.58
CA ALA A 217 6.96 16.33 -7.34
C ALA A 217 5.49 16.83 -7.40
N ALA A 218 5.15 17.83 -6.60
CA ALA A 218 3.75 18.22 -6.36
C ALA A 218 3.27 19.46 -7.13
N ASN A 219 4.15 20.26 -7.74
CA ASN A 219 3.75 21.54 -8.35
C ASN A 219 4.04 21.62 -9.86
N ALA A 220 3.77 20.55 -10.62
CA ALA A 220 3.60 20.71 -12.04
C ALA A 220 2.10 21.02 -12.29
N PRO A 221 1.74 22.18 -12.90
CA PRO A 221 0.35 22.50 -13.19
C PRO A 221 -0.21 21.40 -14.11
N ALA A 222 -1.14 20.61 -13.59
CA ALA A 222 -1.87 19.65 -14.37
C ALA A 222 -2.67 20.41 -15.44
N LYS A 223 -2.28 20.24 -16.71
CA LYS A 223 -3.13 20.67 -17.80
C LYS A 223 -4.44 19.87 -17.69
N LYS A 224 -5.56 20.59 -17.48
CA LYS A 224 -6.90 20.02 -17.50
C LYS A 224 -7.04 19.04 -18.67
N PRO A 225 -7.48 17.80 -18.46
CA PRO A 225 -7.81 16.93 -19.57
C PRO A 225 -8.94 17.59 -20.36
N LYS A 226 -8.70 17.84 -21.65
CA LYS A 226 -9.77 18.24 -22.57
C LYS A 226 -10.80 17.12 -22.58
N GLY A 227 -12.03 17.43 -22.20
CA GLY A 227 -13.14 16.50 -22.15
C GLY A 227 -13.21 15.66 -23.42
N THR A 228 -13.02 14.38 -23.28
CA THR A 228 -13.33 13.39 -24.30
C THR A 228 -14.84 13.24 -24.36
N LYS A 229 -15.41 13.55 -25.51
CA LYS A 229 -16.81 13.25 -25.85
C LYS A 229 -17.05 11.75 -25.66
N PRO A 230 -18.23 11.32 -25.20
CA PRO A 230 -18.57 9.92 -25.12
C PRO A 230 -18.51 9.28 -26.51
N ALA A 231 -17.77 8.19 -26.62
CA ALA A 231 -17.70 7.39 -27.85
C ALA A 231 -19.00 6.66 -28.08
N PRO A 232 -19.44 6.49 -29.35
CA PRO A 232 -20.69 5.83 -29.68
C PRO A 232 -20.60 4.32 -29.39
N SER A 233 -21.72 3.80 -28.89
CA SER A 233 -22.01 2.38 -28.70
C SER A 233 -21.69 1.57 -29.96
N VAL A 234 -20.79 0.59 -29.84
CA VAL A 234 -20.50 -0.38 -30.87
C VAL A 234 -21.13 -1.72 -30.51
N THR A 235 -22.02 -2.14 -31.39
CA THR A 235 -22.75 -3.40 -31.46
C THR A 235 -21.82 -4.62 -31.45
N LYS A 236 -22.26 -5.66 -30.74
CA LYS A 236 -21.63 -6.98 -30.64
C LYS A 236 -21.48 -7.68 -32.00
N THR A 237 -20.29 -8.20 -32.28
CA THR A 237 -20.11 -9.29 -33.21
C THR A 237 -19.17 -10.33 -32.60
N PRO A 238 -19.47 -11.63 -32.65
CA PRO A 238 -18.73 -12.64 -31.93
C PRO A 238 -17.50 -13.09 -32.71
N ALA A 239 -16.32 -13.03 -32.11
CA ALA A 239 -15.13 -13.66 -32.65
C ALA A 239 -14.76 -14.93 -31.90
N LYS A 240 -14.49 -15.95 -32.69
CA LYS A 240 -14.24 -17.35 -32.40
C LYS A 240 -13.08 -17.59 -31.41
N SER A 241 -13.35 -18.56 -30.55
CA SER A 241 -12.41 -19.23 -29.66
C SER A 241 -11.13 -19.72 -30.35
N LYS A 242 -9.97 -19.47 -29.76
CA LYS A 242 -8.82 -20.39 -29.82
C LYS A 242 -7.97 -20.32 -28.56
N ALA A 243 -7.80 -21.50 -27.98
CA ALA A 243 -6.75 -21.96 -27.10
C ALA A 243 -6.65 -21.34 -25.68
N LYS A 244 -7.18 -22.05 -24.72
CA LYS A 244 -6.84 -21.98 -23.29
C LYS A 244 -5.36 -22.33 -23.09
N PRO A 245 -4.58 -21.55 -22.32
CA PRO A 245 -3.42 -22.10 -21.63
C PRO A 245 -3.93 -22.98 -20.47
N LYS A 246 -3.37 -24.17 -20.36
CA LYS A 246 -3.63 -25.11 -19.28
C LYS A 246 -3.35 -24.44 -17.92
N PRO A 247 -4.18 -24.67 -16.90
CA PRO A 247 -3.86 -24.29 -15.54
C PRO A 247 -2.69 -25.15 -15.08
N ILE A 248 -1.66 -24.51 -14.54
CA ILE A 248 -0.65 -25.19 -13.72
C ILE A 248 -1.40 -25.65 -12.48
N SER A 249 -1.64 -26.93 -12.40
CA SER A 249 -2.27 -27.59 -11.28
C SER A 249 -1.44 -27.37 -10.03
N GLN A 250 -2.01 -26.70 -9.03
CA GLN A 250 -1.65 -26.94 -7.65
C GLN A 250 -2.10 -28.38 -7.35
N ALA A 251 -1.23 -29.31 -7.61
CA ALA A 251 -1.34 -30.65 -7.09
C ALA A 251 -0.88 -30.60 -5.63
N ALA A 252 -1.82 -30.45 -4.71
CA ALA A 252 -1.65 -31.03 -3.40
C ALA A 252 -1.69 -32.56 -3.61
N ALA A 253 -0.54 -33.12 -4.00
CA ALA A 253 -0.33 -34.54 -3.95
C ALA A 253 -0.19 -34.91 -2.46
N ALA A 254 -1.16 -35.67 -1.92
CA ALA A 254 -0.91 -36.57 -0.81
C ALA A 254 0.09 -37.61 -1.33
N GLY A 255 1.37 -37.27 -1.38
CA GLY A 255 2.49 -38.12 -1.68
C GLY A 255 2.78 -38.95 -0.44
N ALA A 256 3.20 -40.20 -0.62
CA ALA A 256 3.68 -41.05 0.45
C ALA A 256 4.75 -40.33 1.24
N GLU A 257 4.55 -40.17 2.55
CA GLU A 257 5.55 -39.60 3.47
C GLU A 257 6.64 -40.64 3.69
N LYS A 258 7.91 -40.19 3.51
CA LYS A 258 9.06 -41.05 3.79
C LYS A 258 9.94 -40.35 4.83
N GLU A 259 10.26 -41.11 5.88
CA GLU A 259 11.14 -40.60 6.94
C GLU A 259 12.54 -40.36 6.41
N PRO A 260 13.09 -39.12 6.55
CA PRO A 260 14.46 -38.79 6.15
C PRO A 260 15.47 -39.55 7.05
N LYS A 261 16.75 -39.55 6.63
CA LYS A 261 17.84 -40.13 7.45
C LYS A 261 18.05 -39.31 8.71
N LEU A 262 17.47 -39.71 9.82
CA LEU A 262 17.59 -39.09 11.13
C LEU A 262 18.77 -39.66 11.91
N LEU A 263 19.41 -38.81 12.69
CA LEU A 263 20.53 -39.21 13.55
C LEU A 263 20.09 -39.15 15.03
N LYS A 264 20.52 -40.15 15.82
CA LYS A 264 20.27 -40.15 17.28
C LYS A 264 21.10 -39.08 18.00
N LYS A 265 22.25 -38.69 17.43
CA LYS A 265 23.16 -37.64 17.90
C LYS A 265 23.92 -37.06 16.71
N ALA A 266 24.36 -35.81 16.80
CA ALA A 266 25.22 -35.21 15.79
C ALA A 266 26.50 -36.01 15.58
N LYS A 267 26.89 -36.24 14.34
CA LYS A 267 28.20 -36.81 13.98
C LYS A 267 29.24 -35.69 13.97
N GLY A 268 29.98 -35.53 15.06
CA GLY A 268 30.91 -34.41 15.24
C GLY A 268 30.21 -33.15 15.77
N LYS A 269 30.68 -31.97 15.34
CA LYS A 269 30.07 -30.70 15.68
C LYS A 269 28.82 -30.47 14.84
N ALA A 270 27.66 -30.26 15.46
CA ALA A 270 26.44 -29.94 14.75
C ALA A 270 26.59 -28.62 13.96
N ASP A 271 25.97 -28.57 12.80
CA ASP A 271 25.94 -27.35 12.02
C ASP A 271 24.95 -26.33 12.63
N ASP A 272 25.22 -25.05 12.47
CA ASP A 272 24.30 -23.96 12.87
C ASP A 272 23.17 -23.83 11.85
N LEU A 273 22.07 -24.56 12.09
CA LEU A 273 20.93 -24.57 11.18
C LEU A 273 20.22 -23.21 11.05
N LYS A 274 20.52 -22.25 11.92
CA LYS A 274 19.99 -20.87 11.84
C LYS A 274 20.53 -20.09 10.65
N THR A 275 21.55 -20.59 9.98
CA THR A 275 22.03 -20.01 8.70
C THR A 275 21.08 -20.23 7.55
N LEU A 276 20.15 -21.21 7.65
CA LEU A 276 19.09 -21.39 6.68
C LEU A 276 18.00 -20.31 6.87
N SER A 277 17.54 -19.74 5.77
CA SER A 277 16.49 -18.72 5.78
C SER A 277 15.25 -19.21 6.53
N GLY A 278 14.78 -18.39 7.46
CA GLY A 278 13.57 -18.71 8.23
C GLY A 278 13.75 -19.71 9.37
N VAL A 279 14.95 -20.25 9.61
CA VAL A 279 15.25 -21.12 10.76
C VAL A 279 15.71 -20.28 11.95
N GLY A 280 14.83 -20.11 12.93
CA GLY A 280 15.17 -19.46 14.21
C GLY A 280 15.55 -20.49 15.30
N PRO A 281 16.00 -20.02 16.50
CA PRO A 281 16.45 -20.91 17.58
C PRO A 281 15.45 -21.99 18.00
N LYS A 282 14.15 -21.67 18.00
CA LYS A 282 13.08 -22.63 18.33
C LYS A 282 12.94 -23.72 17.27
N LEU A 283 13.11 -23.35 15.99
CA LEU A 283 12.96 -24.30 14.90
C LEU A 283 14.20 -25.18 14.75
N GLU A 284 15.39 -24.64 14.96
CA GLU A 284 16.63 -25.39 15.08
C GLU A 284 16.54 -26.44 16.21
N ALA A 285 16.07 -26.04 17.41
CA ALA A 285 15.86 -26.97 18.51
C ALA A 285 14.87 -28.09 18.15
N LEU A 286 13.80 -27.77 17.39
CA LEU A 286 12.82 -28.76 16.92
C LEU A 286 13.47 -29.72 15.89
N LEU A 287 14.20 -29.21 14.90
CA LEU A 287 14.94 -30.01 13.93
C LEU A 287 15.95 -30.95 14.61
N ASN A 288 16.71 -30.42 15.56
CA ASN A 288 17.65 -31.20 16.36
C ASN A 288 16.92 -32.29 17.17
N SER A 289 15.76 -32.00 17.75
CA SER A 289 14.96 -32.99 18.48
C SER A 289 14.42 -34.11 17.60
N MET A 290 14.25 -33.84 16.32
CA MET A 290 13.86 -34.85 15.32
C MET A 290 15.05 -35.63 14.76
N GLY A 291 16.30 -35.24 15.07
CA GLY A 291 17.51 -35.92 14.61
C GLY A 291 18.14 -35.30 13.35
N VAL A 292 17.84 -34.05 13.05
CA VAL A 292 18.43 -33.29 11.95
C VAL A 292 19.43 -32.30 12.54
N PHE A 293 20.72 -32.55 12.32
CA PHE A 293 21.83 -31.78 12.90
C PHE A 293 22.77 -31.16 11.87
N HIS A 294 22.70 -31.62 10.62
CA HIS A 294 23.67 -31.24 9.59
C HIS A 294 22.98 -30.81 8.29
N PHE A 295 23.60 -29.84 7.60
CA PHE A 295 23.13 -29.40 6.29
C PHE A 295 23.10 -30.53 5.28
N ALA A 296 24.04 -31.50 5.35
CA ALA A 296 24.08 -32.64 4.46
C ALA A 296 22.78 -33.50 4.57
N GLN A 297 22.15 -33.57 5.74
CA GLN A 297 20.88 -34.29 5.87
C GLN A 297 19.75 -33.58 5.11
N ILE A 298 19.72 -32.24 5.18
CA ILE A 298 18.71 -31.41 4.53
C ILE A 298 18.92 -31.36 3.02
N ALA A 299 20.16 -31.33 2.57
CA ALA A 299 20.54 -31.33 1.16
C ALA A 299 20.09 -32.60 0.41
N ASP A 300 19.96 -33.72 1.12
CA ASP A 300 19.54 -35.01 0.58
C ASP A 300 18.01 -35.21 0.53
N TRP A 301 17.20 -34.25 1.03
CA TRP A 301 15.74 -34.40 1.05
C TRP A 301 15.13 -34.30 -0.33
N GLY A 302 14.32 -35.31 -0.68
CA GLY A 302 13.40 -35.28 -1.82
C GLY A 302 12.01 -34.85 -1.38
N ALA A 303 11.06 -34.85 -2.31
CA ALA A 303 9.67 -34.40 -2.08
C ALA A 303 8.96 -35.19 -0.97
N GLU A 304 9.25 -36.48 -0.85
CA GLU A 304 8.64 -37.38 0.16
C GLU A 304 9.18 -37.08 1.56
N GLU A 305 10.50 -36.83 1.70
CA GLU A 305 11.15 -36.45 2.95
C GLU A 305 10.73 -35.06 3.39
N ILE A 306 10.62 -34.11 2.47
CA ILE A 306 10.10 -32.74 2.73
C ILE A 306 8.67 -32.82 3.27
N ALA A 307 7.80 -33.62 2.65
CA ALA A 307 6.41 -33.82 3.11
C ALA A 307 6.37 -34.38 4.55
N TRP A 308 7.25 -35.33 4.87
CA TRP A 308 7.36 -35.93 6.20
C TRP A 308 7.79 -34.93 7.27
N VAL A 309 8.78 -34.09 6.97
CA VAL A 309 9.29 -33.05 7.88
C VAL A 309 8.25 -31.93 8.04
N ASP A 310 7.65 -31.46 6.97
CA ASP A 310 6.63 -30.41 6.97
C ASP A 310 5.38 -30.81 7.78
N ALA A 311 5.00 -32.07 7.75
CA ALA A 311 3.89 -32.57 8.55
C ALA A 311 4.15 -32.44 10.06
N ARG A 312 5.41 -32.47 10.47
CA ARG A 312 5.86 -32.38 11.87
C ARG A 312 6.26 -30.97 12.30
N LEU A 313 6.67 -30.16 11.36
CA LEU A 313 6.84 -28.72 11.55
C LEU A 313 5.44 -28.10 11.47
N LYS A 314 4.91 -27.49 12.49
CA LYS A 314 3.57 -26.86 12.52
C LYS A 314 3.35 -25.77 11.41
N PHE A 315 4.21 -25.67 10.42
CA PHE A 315 4.24 -24.68 9.35
C PHE A 315 4.43 -25.34 7.98
N LYS A 316 3.37 -25.92 7.43
CA LYS A 316 3.37 -26.64 6.13
C LYS A 316 3.91 -25.78 4.97
N GLY A 317 4.72 -26.38 4.09
CA GLY A 317 5.26 -25.76 2.86
C GLY A 317 6.38 -24.77 3.12
N ARG A 318 6.97 -24.73 4.31
CA ARG A 318 8.03 -23.78 4.64
C ARG A 318 9.38 -24.16 4.03
N ILE A 319 9.67 -25.45 3.97
CA ILE A 319 10.93 -25.99 3.44
C ILE A 319 11.10 -25.60 1.97
N GLU A 320 10.05 -25.77 1.16
CA GLU A 320 10.06 -25.38 -0.25
C GLU A 320 10.05 -23.87 -0.44
N ARG A 321 9.19 -23.15 0.28
CA ARG A 321 9.05 -21.69 0.14
C ARG A 321 10.32 -20.95 0.50
N GLU A 322 11.05 -21.40 1.52
CA GLU A 322 12.29 -20.80 1.97
C GLU A 322 13.52 -21.42 1.27
N GLY A 323 13.37 -22.47 0.44
CA GLY A 323 14.45 -23.08 -0.34
C GLY A 323 15.52 -23.75 0.51
N TRP A 324 15.14 -24.48 1.57
CA TRP A 324 16.11 -25.04 2.52
C TRP A 324 17.06 -26.07 1.89
N VAL A 325 16.57 -26.88 0.96
CA VAL A 325 17.37 -27.93 0.31
C VAL A 325 18.47 -27.31 -0.54
N GLU A 326 18.16 -26.28 -1.34
CA GLU A 326 19.10 -25.55 -2.17
C GLU A 326 20.14 -24.80 -1.32
N GLN A 327 19.70 -24.15 -0.25
CA GLN A 327 20.61 -23.46 0.67
C GLN A 327 21.54 -24.45 1.38
N ALA A 328 21.05 -25.61 1.79
CA ALA A 328 21.83 -26.64 2.44
C ALA A 328 22.89 -27.21 1.48
N LYS A 329 22.57 -27.43 0.21
CA LYS A 329 23.55 -27.85 -0.82
C LYS A 329 24.70 -26.88 -0.96
N ILE A 330 24.39 -25.59 -1.07
CA ILE A 330 25.41 -24.52 -1.16
C ILE A 330 26.31 -24.50 0.08
N LEU A 331 25.72 -24.69 1.28
CA LEU A 331 26.47 -24.69 2.54
C LEU A 331 27.32 -25.96 2.74
N VAL A 332 26.98 -27.06 2.10
CA VAL A 332 27.78 -28.30 2.09
C VAL A 332 28.95 -28.17 1.11
N GLU A 333 28.73 -27.60 -0.08
CA GLU A 333 29.75 -27.41 -1.11
C GLU A 333 30.78 -26.33 -0.74
N GLY A 334 30.42 -25.39 0.13
CA GLY A 334 31.29 -24.30 0.60
C GLY A 334 32.16 -24.66 1.80
N LYS A 335 32.10 -25.90 2.30
CA LYS A 335 32.97 -26.47 3.33
C LYS A 335 34.07 -27.32 2.71
#